data_06d4f046329e5f07d132699b99f7cc1e
#
_entry.id   06d4f046329e5f07d132699b99f7cc1e
#
_cell.length_a   1.000
_cell.length_b   1.000
_cell.length_c   1.000
_cell.angle_alpha   90.00
_cell.angle_beta   90.00
_cell.angle_gamma   90.00
#
_symmetry.space_group_name_H-M   'P 1'
#
loop_
_entity.id
_entity.type
_entity.pdbx_description
1 polymer ?
#
loop_
_entity_poly.entity_id
_entity_poly.type
_entity_poly.pdbx_seq_one_letter_code
_entity_poly.pdbx_strand_id
1 'polypeptide(L)'
;MKLSILIPTVPRRLDFYTNLINHINKQKTEEVEVISDMADVGVKTTGQKRNDLLNSAKGDYVWFIDDDDWISDTAIEDILKGIEQQPDSFAINGTWSENGQNVTQWFISKDLEYCASILNGREVFLRPPNHITPMKRSIALQIMFPDKSNQEDYDFCMRLKESGLIKTEYKIDKPIYEYRYLTYNKLYS
;
A
#
# COMPACT_ATOMS: atom_id res chain seq x y z
N MET A 1 13.76 -4.49 13.40
CA MET A 1 12.39 -4.38 12.86
C MET A 1 12.44 -4.70 11.38
N LYS A 2 11.72 -5.71 10.90
CA LYS A 2 11.76 -6.08 9.49
C LYS A 2 10.78 -5.28 8.64
N LEU A 3 9.56 -5.07 9.14
CA LEU A 3 8.47 -4.42 8.40
C LEU A 3 7.83 -3.30 9.22
N SER A 4 7.64 -2.13 8.60
CA SER A 4 6.78 -1.05 9.10
C SER A 4 5.53 -0.95 8.25
N ILE A 5 4.36 -1.16 8.86
CA ILE A 5 3.06 -0.90 8.25
C ILE A 5 2.70 0.55 8.55
N LEU A 6 2.40 1.32 7.50
CA LEU A 6 2.21 2.77 7.54
C LEU A 6 0.77 3.11 7.13
N ILE A 7 0.00 3.72 8.04
CA ILE A 7 -1.43 3.98 7.82
C ILE A 7 -1.73 5.47 7.92
N PRO A 8 -1.86 6.18 6.79
CA PRO A 8 -2.41 7.53 6.80
C PRO A 8 -3.92 7.46 7.06
N THR A 9 -4.42 8.24 8.00
CA THR A 9 -5.85 8.28 8.34
C THR A 9 -6.28 9.69 8.75
N VAL A 10 -7.55 9.87 9.11
CA VAL A 10 -8.11 11.11 9.64
C VAL A 10 -9.07 10.80 10.79
N PRO A 11 -9.29 11.72 11.75
CA PRO A 11 -10.12 11.46 12.92
C PRO A 11 -11.55 10.97 12.60
N ARG A 12 -12.15 11.48 11.53
CA ARG A 12 -13.51 11.09 11.10
C ARG A 12 -13.61 9.68 10.49
N ARG A 13 -12.48 9.01 10.23
CA ARG A 13 -12.39 7.63 9.71
C ARG A 13 -11.93 6.63 10.79
N LEU A 14 -12.09 6.99 12.06
CA LEU A 14 -11.65 6.19 13.20
C LEU A 14 -12.18 4.75 13.17
N ASP A 15 -13.43 4.54 12.72
CA ASP A 15 -14.04 3.21 12.65
C ASP A 15 -13.33 2.31 11.63
N PHE A 16 -13.00 2.83 10.44
CA PHE A 16 -12.20 2.10 9.44
C PHE A 16 -10.83 1.74 9.98
N TYR A 17 -10.12 2.76 10.49
CA TYR A 17 -8.82 2.58 11.11
C TYR A 17 -8.86 1.52 12.23
N THR A 18 -9.84 1.59 13.13
CA THR A 18 -9.96 0.65 14.24
C THR A 18 -10.18 -0.78 13.75
N ASN A 19 -11.02 -0.98 12.74
CA ASN A 19 -11.27 -2.28 12.15
C ASN A 19 -9.99 -2.85 11.50
N LEU A 20 -9.29 -2.04 10.72
CA LEU A 20 -8.04 -2.44 10.07
C LEU A 20 -6.95 -2.77 11.11
N ILE A 21 -6.74 -1.94 12.13
CA ILE A 21 -5.76 -2.17 13.20
C ILE A 21 -6.07 -3.47 13.96
N ASN A 22 -7.32 -3.73 14.30
CA ASN A 22 -7.71 -4.96 14.97
C ASN A 22 -7.41 -6.19 14.11
N HIS A 23 -7.56 -6.08 12.80
CA HIS A 23 -7.23 -7.15 11.87
C HIS A 23 -5.70 -7.34 11.74
N ILE A 24 -4.94 -6.27 11.58
CA ILE A 24 -3.47 -6.30 11.54
C ILE A 24 -2.90 -6.91 12.83
N ASN A 25 -3.43 -6.53 13.99
CA ASN A 25 -2.93 -7.02 15.28
C ASN A 25 -3.10 -8.54 15.48
N LYS A 26 -4.00 -9.20 14.76
CA LYS A 26 -4.14 -10.68 14.77
C LYS A 26 -2.98 -11.37 14.04
N GLN A 27 -2.32 -10.66 13.12
CA GLN A 27 -1.22 -11.18 12.30
C GLN A 27 0.15 -10.66 12.75
N LYS A 28 0.17 -9.57 13.54
CA LYS A 28 1.38 -8.86 13.91
C LYS A 28 2.30 -9.71 14.78
N THR A 29 3.60 -9.69 14.45
CA THR A 29 4.68 -10.29 15.23
C THR A 29 5.59 -9.21 15.82
N GLU A 30 6.61 -9.59 16.61
CA GLU A 30 7.62 -8.67 17.14
C GLU A 30 8.49 -8.02 16.06
N GLU A 31 8.52 -8.58 14.87
CA GLU A 31 9.26 -8.07 13.72
C GLU A 31 8.54 -6.97 12.95
N VAL A 32 7.27 -6.67 13.32
CA VAL A 32 6.39 -5.73 12.64
C VAL A 32 6.01 -4.58 13.56
N GLU A 33 6.22 -3.35 13.12
CA GLU A 33 5.62 -2.18 13.75
C GLU A 33 4.47 -1.64 12.89
N VAL A 34 3.54 -0.96 13.53
CA VAL A 34 2.46 -0.23 12.87
C VAL A 34 2.52 1.23 13.32
N ILE A 35 2.58 2.14 12.37
CA ILE A 35 2.64 3.58 12.62
C ILE A 35 1.50 4.24 11.86
N SER A 36 0.78 5.15 12.49
CA SER A 36 -0.31 5.90 11.86
C SER A 36 -0.15 7.41 12.05
N ASP A 37 -0.63 8.18 11.08
CA ASP A 37 -0.78 9.63 11.17
C ASP A 37 -2.26 9.98 11.01
N MET A 38 -2.85 10.55 12.06
CA MET A 38 -4.26 10.94 12.15
C MET A 38 -4.49 12.44 11.94
N ALA A 39 -3.52 13.19 11.44
CA ALA A 39 -3.69 14.61 11.18
C ALA A 39 -4.85 14.86 10.20
N ASP A 40 -5.69 15.86 10.44
CA ASP A 40 -6.82 16.20 9.58
C ASP A 40 -6.34 16.78 8.24
N VAL A 41 -7.18 16.74 7.21
CA VAL A 41 -6.88 17.22 5.84
C VAL A 41 -6.55 18.70 5.78
N GLY A 42 -7.02 19.52 6.72
CA GLY A 42 -6.65 20.93 6.85
C GLY A 42 -5.29 21.20 7.51
N VAL A 43 -4.65 20.15 8.06
CA VAL A 43 -3.37 20.24 8.80
C VAL A 43 -2.22 19.71 7.96
N LYS A 44 -2.41 18.55 7.30
CA LYS A 44 -1.41 17.92 6.45
C LYS A 44 -2.05 17.39 5.17
N THR A 45 -1.32 17.46 4.07
CA THR A 45 -1.68 16.73 2.86
C THR A 45 -1.46 15.22 3.04
N THR A 46 -2.06 14.40 2.19
CA THR A 46 -1.83 12.95 2.21
C THR A 46 -0.36 12.62 1.93
N GLY A 47 0.28 13.35 1.00
CA GLY A 47 1.71 13.20 0.71
C GLY A 47 2.60 13.54 1.91
N GLN A 48 2.30 14.61 2.66
CA GLN A 48 3.01 14.94 3.89
C GLN A 48 2.87 13.84 4.95
N LYS A 49 1.65 13.32 5.18
CA LYS A 49 1.44 12.21 6.12
C LYS A 49 2.24 10.97 5.73
N ARG A 50 2.21 10.59 4.45
CA ARG A 50 2.99 9.44 3.95
C ARG A 50 4.49 9.64 4.17
N ASN A 51 5.01 10.85 3.94
CA ASN A 51 6.41 11.18 4.17
C ASN A 51 6.79 11.16 5.65
N ASP A 52 5.96 11.69 6.53
CA ASP A 52 6.19 11.67 7.98
C ASP A 52 6.20 10.24 8.53
N LEU A 53 5.26 9.41 8.08
CA LEU A 53 5.20 7.99 8.40
C LEU A 53 6.47 7.26 7.92
N LEU A 54 6.88 7.50 6.67
CA LEU A 54 8.06 6.89 6.06
C LEU A 54 9.36 7.28 6.81
N ASN A 55 9.48 8.54 7.21
CA ASN A 55 10.61 9.03 7.99
C ASN A 55 10.64 8.43 9.40
N SER A 56 9.47 8.19 10.02
CA SER A 56 9.34 7.63 11.37
C SER A 56 9.52 6.11 11.41
N ALA A 57 9.40 5.42 10.27
CA ALA A 57 9.51 3.98 10.15
C ALA A 57 10.91 3.47 10.53
N LYS A 58 10.97 2.33 11.23
CA LYS A 58 12.22 1.68 11.68
C LYS A 58 12.48 0.36 10.96
N GLY A 59 11.48 -0.17 10.24
CA GLY A 59 11.60 -1.39 9.46
C GLY A 59 12.54 -1.24 8.27
N ASP A 60 13.20 -2.31 7.88
CA ASP A 60 13.98 -2.36 6.64
C ASP A 60 13.07 -2.26 5.41
N TYR A 61 11.82 -2.73 5.57
CA TYR A 61 10.75 -2.64 4.59
C TYR A 61 9.60 -1.80 5.10
N VAL A 62 8.88 -1.16 4.19
CA VAL A 62 7.67 -0.38 4.45
C VAL A 62 6.51 -0.89 3.60
N TRP A 63 5.31 -0.80 4.14
CA TRP A 63 4.07 -1.13 3.47
C TRP A 63 2.98 -0.14 3.87
N PHE A 64 2.53 0.69 2.93
CA PHE A 64 1.38 1.55 3.17
C PHE A 64 0.08 0.76 2.98
N ILE A 65 -0.85 0.96 3.90
CA ILE A 65 -2.21 0.44 3.82
C ILE A 65 -3.15 1.61 4.12
N ASP A 66 -4.05 1.91 3.20
CA ASP A 66 -5.07 2.94 3.42
C ASP A 66 -6.13 2.41 4.39
N ASP A 67 -6.65 3.28 5.25
CA ASP A 67 -7.48 2.89 6.40
C ASP A 67 -8.84 2.27 6.02
N ASP A 68 -9.33 2.48 4.78
CA ASP A 68 -10.54 1.89 4.21
C ASP A 68 -10.31 0.63 3.39
N ASP A 69 -9.06 0.22 3.21
CA ASP A 69 -8.68 -1.00 2.50
C ASP A 69 -8.60 -2.20 3.45
N TRP A 70 -8.30 -3.38 2.89
CA TRP A 70 -8.17 -4.61 3.66
C TRP A 70 -7.02 -5.49 3.17
N ILE A 71 -6.50 -6.31 4.07
CA ILE A 71 -5.45 -7.28 3.75
C ILE A 71 -5.93 -8.71 4.07
N SER A 72 -5.39 -9.71 3.38
CA SER A 72 -5.70 -11.11 3.68
C SER A 72 -5.20 -11.53 5.06
N ASP A 73 -5.75 -12.62 5.62
CA ASP A 73 -5.41 -13.12 6.95
C ASP A 73 -3.96 -13.59 7.10
N THR A 74 -3.23 -13.75 6.00
CA THR A 74 -1.83 -14.21 5.99
C THR A 74 -0.88 -13.20 5.33
N ALA A 75 -1.36 -12.00 5.00
CA ALA A 75 -0.58 -11.05 4.22
C ALA A 75 0.74 -10.66 4.88
N ILE A 76 0.73 -10.45 6.20
CA ILE A 76 1.94 -10.09 6.95
C ILE A 76 2.94 -11.25 6.97
N GLU A 77 2.48 -12.48 7.18
CA GLU A 77 3.33 -13.68 7.16
C GLU A 77 3.98 -13.86 5.77
N ASP A 78 3.20 -13.70 4.69
CA ASP A 78 3.71 -13.83 3.33
C ASP A 78 4.77 -12.78 3.00
N ILE A 79 4.58 -11.54 3.46
CA ILE A 79 5.57 -10.47 3.29
C ILE A 79 6.82 -10.76 4.11
N LEU A 80 6.69 -11.14 5.38
CA LEU A 80 7.85 -11.48 6.22
C LEU A 80 8.68 -12.61 5.62
N LYS A 81 8.02 -13.64 5.07
CA LYS A 81 8.70 -14.73 4.36
C LYS A 81 9.45 -14.23 3.12
N GLY A 82 8.86 -13.31 2.37
CA GLY A 82 9.51 -12.72 1.20
C GLY A 82 10.70 -11.84 1.57
N ILE A 83 10.66 -11.12 2.69
CA ILE A 83 11.75 -10.28 3.19
C ILE A 83 13.03 -11.07 3.43
N GLU A 84 12.94 -12.37 3.77
CA GLU A 84 14.12 -13.23 3.95
C GLU A 84 14.98 -13.34 2.69
N GLN A 85 14.40 -13.12 1.50
CA GLN A 85 15.12 -13.10 0.23
C GLN A 85 15.66 -11.72 -0.14
N GLN A 86 15.42 -10.71 0.69
CA GLN A 86 15.91 -9.34 0.54
C GLN A 86 15.58 -8.67 -0.82
N PRO A 87 14.36 -8.85 -1.39
CA PRO A 87 13.99 -8.22 -2.64
C PRO A 87 13.94 -6.69 -2.48
N ASP A 88 14.01 -5.95 -3.59
CA ASP A 88 13.80 -4.49 -3.56
C ASP A 88 12.35 -4.14 -3.32
N SER A 89 11.43 -4.92 -3.92
CA SER A 89 9.98 -4.80 -3.73
C SER A 89 9.28 -6.16 -3.87
N PHE A 90 7.96 -6.13 -3.82
CA PHE A 90 7.12 -7.31 -3.98
C PHE A 90 6.25 -7.18 -5.22
N ALA A 91 6.14 -8.25 -6.00
CA ALA A 91 5.07 -8.41 -6.96
C ALA A 91 3.85 -8.98 -6.22
N ILE A 92 2.78 -8.20 -6.16
CA ILE A 92 1.57 -8.53 -5.42
C ILE A 92 0.33 -8.45 -6.29
N ASN A 93 -0.74 -9.05 -5.84
CA ASN A 93 -2.04 -8.92 -6.48
C ASN A 93 -3.16 -8.81 -5.44
N GLY A 94 -4.31 -8.39 -5.90
CA GLY A 94 -5.47 -8.19 -5.05
C GLY A 94 -6.73 -7.94 -5.84
N THR A 95 -7.73 -7.41 -5.16
CA THR A 95 -9.02 -7.05 -5.73
C THR A 95 -9.31 -5.57 -5.53
N TRP A 96 -9.97 -4.98 -6.51
CA TRP A 96 -10.63 -3.69 -6.41
C TRP A 96 -12.14 -3.92 -6.36
N SER A 97 -12.85 -3.18 -5.54
CA SER A 97 -14.31 -3.19 -5.51
C SER A 97 -14.87 -1.79 -5.30
N GLU A 98 -16.02 -1.50 -5.88
CA GLU A 98 -16.81 -0.31 -5.59
C GLU A 98 -17.97 -0.69 -4.66
N ASN A 99 -17.96 -0.18 -3.42
CA ASN A 99 -18.96 -0.51 -2.39
C ASN A 99 -19.18 -2.04 -2.22
N GLY A 100 -18.12 -2.84 -2.35
CA GLY A 100 -18.17 -4.29 -2.30
C GLY A 100 -18.74 -4.97 -3.56
N GLN A 101 -18.99 -4.22 -4.63
CA GLN A 101 -19.48 -4.72 -5.92
C GLN A 101 -18.41 -4.56 -7.01
N ASN A 102 -18.69 -5.08 -8.22
CA ASN A 102 -17.82 -4.91 -9.39
C ASN A 102 -16.37 -5.36 -9.15
N VAL A 103 -16.20 -6.50 -8.48
CA VAL A 103 -14.87 -6.98 -8.06
C VAL A 103 -13.99 -7.23 -9.28
N THR A 104 -12.90 -6.47 -9.40
CA THR A 104 -11.90 -6.57 -10.47
C THR A 104 -10.55 -6.92 -9.87
N GLN A 105 -9.83 -7.86 -10.48
CA GLN A 105 -8.47 -8.20 -10.06
C GLN A 105 -7.47 -7.13 -10.52
N TRP A 106 -6.43 -6.94 -9.73
CA TRP A 106 -5.29 -6.13 -10.12
C TRP A 106 -3.97 -6.84 -9.77
N PHE A 107 -2.95 -6.46 -10.51
CA PHE A 107 -1.59 -6.98 -10.37
C PHE A 107 -0.60 -5.84 -10.35
N ILE A 108 0.37 -5.92 -9.44
CA ILE A 108 1.49 -4.99 -9.34
C ILE A 108 2.80 -5.76 -9.52
N SER A 109 3.66 -5.28 -10.41
CA SER A 109 5.03 -5.78 -10.59
C SER A 109 5.88 -4.71 -11.26
N LYS A 110 7.19 -4.74 -11.02
CA LYS A 110 8.16 -3.80 -11.63
C LYS A 110 8.15 -3.83 -13.17
N ASP A 111 7.73 -4.95 -13.76
CA ASP A 111 7.71 -5.16 -15.19
C ASP A 111 6.36 -4.79 -15.84
N LEU A 112 5.40 -4.31 -15.06
CA LEU A 112 4.08 -3.92 -15.54
C LEU A 112 3.98 -2.41 -15.83
N GLU A 113 3.08 -2.09 -16.78
CA GLU A 113 2.67 -0.73 -17.09
C GLU A 113 1.35 -0.38 -16.42
N TYR A 114 1.06 0.91 -16.31
CA TYR A 114 -0.21 1.40 -15.79
C TYR A 114 -1.29 1.29 -16.86
N CYS A 115 -2.01 0.18 -16.90
CA CYS A 115 -3.07 -0.06 -17.90
C CYS A 115 -4.17 -0.99 -17.38
N ALA A 116 -5.26 -1.08 -18.13
CA ALA A 116 -6.22 -2.18 -18.05
C ALA A 116 -5.89 -3.22 -19.11
N SER A 117 -6.19 -4.48 -18.84
CA SER A 117 -5.96 -5.62 -19.73
C SER A 117 -7.07 -6.65 -19.60
N ILE A 118 -7.04 -7.70 -20.41
CA ILE A 118 -7.98 -8.82 -20.33
C ILE A 118 -7.21 -10.08 -19.97
N LEU A 119 -7.60 -10.72 -18.88
CA LEU A 119 -7.06 -12.00 -18.44
C LEU A 119 -8.22 -13.00 -18.29
N ASN A 120 -8.15 -14.13 -19.03
CA ASN A 120 -9.21 -15.15 -19.04
C ASN A 120 -10.62 -14.58 -19.30
N GLY A 121 -10.72 -13.59 -20.22
CA GLY A 121 -11.99 -12.97 -20.60
C GLY A 121 -12.55 -11.95 -19.59
N ARG A 122 -11.79 -11.58 -18.56
CA ARG A 122 -12.16 -10.57 -17.56
C ARG A 122 -11.19 -9.41 -17.57
N GLU A 123 -11.73 -8.20 -17.33
CA GLU A 123 -10.88 -7.03 -17.14
C GLU A 123 -10.04 -7.17 -15.89
N VAL A 124 -8.77 -6.76 -15.98
CA VAL A 124 -7.83 -6.68 -14.87
C VAL A 124 -7.04 -5.37 -14.95
N PHE A 125 -6.59 -4.86 -13.82
CA PHE A 125 -5.73 -3.68 -13.77
C PHE A 125 -4.28 -4.10 -13.55
N LEU A 126 -3.40 -3.57 -14.39
CA LEU A 126 -1.95 -3.76 -14.29
C LEU A 126 -1.32 -2.46 -13.83
N ARG A 127 -0.38 -2.53 -12.89
CA ARG A 127 0.27 -1.37 -12.27
C ARG A 127 1.76 -1.65 -12.05
N PRO A 128 2.63 -0.65 -12.23
CA PRO A 128 3.96 -0.69 -11.65
C PRO A 128 3.86 -0.52 -10.12
N PRO A 129 4.95 -0.80 -9.36
CA PRO A 129 4.99 -0.60 -7.91
C PRO A 129 4.58 0.80 -7.50
N ASN A 130 3.69 0.89 -6.52
CA ASN A 130 3.12 2.13 -6.00
C ASN A 130 3.11 2.10 -4.46
N HIS A 131 2.37 3.00 -3.81
CA HIS A 131 2.34 3.12 -2.35
C HIS A 131 1.90 1.85 -1.61
N ILE A 132 0.94 1.08 -2.14
CA ILE A 132 0.48 -0.17 -1.51
C ILE A 132 1.41 -1.37 -1.76
N THR A 133 2.55 -1.16 -2.40
CA THR A 133 3.53 -2.21 -2.66
C THR A 133 4.53 -2.27 -1.49
N PRO A 134 4.69 -3.43 -0.81
CA PRO A 134 5.77 -3.59 0.14
C PRO A 134 7.12 -3.42 -0.57
N MET A 135 8.03 -2.60 -0.02
CA MET A 135 9.35 -2.35 -0.62
C MET A 135 10.40 -1.98 0.42
N LYS A 136 11.66 -2.06 0.05
CA LYS A 136 12.75 -1.54 0.88
C LYS A 136 12.50 -0.07 1.25
N ARG A 137 12.56 0.24 2.54
CA ARG A 137 12.42 1.60 3.05
C ARG A 137 13.44 2.56 2.42
N SER A 138 14.67 2.10 2.20
CA SER A 138 15.75 2.88 1.57
C SER A 138 15.41 3.31 0.13
N ILE A 139 14.59 2.57 -0.61
CA ILE A 139 14.10 2.93 -1.94
C ILE A 139 12.99 3.97 -1.81
N ALA A 140 11.99 3.72 -0.98
CA ALA A 140 10.87 4.64 -0.77
C ALA A 140 11.33 6.04 -0.32
N LEU A 141 12.34 6.11 0.57
CA LEU A 141 12.94 7.37 1.05
C LEU A 141 13.64 8.19 -0.06
N GLN A 142 14.12 7.57 -1.13
CA GLN A 142 14.73 8.29 -2.25
C GLN A 142 13.69 8.92 -3.17
N ILE A 143 12.45 8.40 -3.17
CA ILE A 143 11.37 8.88 -4.04
C ILE A 143 10.53 9.92 -3.32
N MET A 144 10.08 9.65 -2.09
CA MET A 144 9.18 10.48 -1.29
C MET A 144 7.87 10.81 -2.02
N PHE A 145 6.87 11.29 -1.33
CA PHE A 145 5.60 11.71 -1.94
C PHE A 145 5.60 13.22 -2.21
N PRO A 146 4.95 13.73 -3.28
CA PRO A 146 4.73 15.16 -3.44
C PRO A 146 3.79 15.69 -2.36
N ASP A 147 3.96 16.95 -1.99
CA ASP A 147 3.12 17.64 -0.99
C ASP A 147 1.76 18.01 -1.59
N LYS A 148 0.90 17.03 -1.74
CA LYS A 148 -0.49 17.17 -2.21
C LYS A 148 -1.36 16.03 -1.70
N SER A 149 -2.70 16.18 -1.76
CA SER A 149 -3.67 15.18 -1.27
C SER A 149 -4.33 14.37 -2.39
N ASN A 150 -4.11 14.72 -3.66
CA ASN A 150 -4.66 13.99 -4.79
C ASN A 150 -3.56 13.66 -5.79
N GLN A 151 -3.57 12.42 -6.30
CA GLN A 151 -2.58 11.91 -7.24
C GLN A 151 -1.12 11.90 -6.70
N GLU A 152 -0.92 12.00 -5.39
CA GLU A 152 0.39 11.86 -4.76
C GLU A 152 0.95 10.44 -4.93
N ASP A 153 0.05 9.45 -4.93
CA ASP A 153 0.34 8.03 -5.14
C ASP A 153 0.71 7.73 -6.59
N TYR A 154 0.01 8.35 -7.56
CA TYR A 154 0.35 8.23 -8.98
C TYR A 154 1.71 8.84 -9.28
N ASP A 155 1.99 10.04 -8.79
CA ASP A 155 3.29 10.68 -8.99
C ASP A 155 4.43 9.90 -8.32
N PHE A 156 4.18 9.35 -7.12
CA PHE A 156 5.13 8.45 -6.46
C PHE A 156 5.42 7.22 -7.32
N CYS A 157 4.38 6.57 -7.82
CA CYS A 157 4.45 5.40 -8.70
C CYS A 157 5.30 5.68 -9.95
N MET A 158 5.03 6.78 -10.65
CA MET A 158 5.74 7.12 -11.89
C MET A 158 7.21 7.46 -11.63
N ARG A 159 7.51 8.25 -10.60
CA ARG A 159 8.90 8.56 -10.21
C ARG A 159 9.66 7.32 -9.75
N LEU A 160 9.01 6.42 -9.01
CA LEU A 160 9.59 5.16 -8.58
C LEU A 160 9.96 4.30 -9.81
N LYS A 161 9.06 4.19 -10.77
CA LYS A 161 9.31 3.47 -12.03
C LYS A 161 10.46 4.08 -12.83
N GLU A 162 10.43 5.39 -13.05
CA GLU A 162 11.45 6.12 -13.80
C GLU A 162 12.82 6.07 -13.14
N SER A 163 12.89 5.99 -11.81
CA SER A 163 14.16 5.88 -11.07
C SER A 163 14.93 4.60 -11.37
N GLY A 164 14.24 3.53 -11.78
CA GLY A 164 14.81 2.23 -11.99
C GLY A 164 15.50 1.62 -10.75
N LEU A 165 15.13 2.06 -9.54
CA LEU A 165 15.71 1.57 -8.27
C LEU A 165 15.28 0.15 -7.94
N ILE A 166 14.08 -0.28 -8.34
CA ILE A 166 13.60 -1.65 -8.12
C ILE A 166 14.22 -2.56 -9.18
N LYS A 167 15.13 -3.44 -8.75
CA LYS A 167 15.80 -4.43 -9.61
C LYS A 167 15.26 -5.83 -9.40
N THR A 168 14.89 -6.16 -8.15
CA THR A 168 14.44 -7.50 -7.75
C THR A 168 13.06 -7.44 -7.09
N GLU A 169 12.25 -8.50 -7.29
CA GLU A 169 10.95 -8.66 -6.66
C GLU A 169 10.79 -10.05 -6.07
N TYR A 170 10.09 -10.13 -4.94
CA TYR A 170 9.52 -11.37 -4.45
C TYR A 170 8.04 -11.46 -4.86
N LYS A 171 7.66 -12.54 -5.53
CA LYS A 171 6.29 -12.70 -6.01
C LYS A 171 5.41 -13.41 -4.98
N ILE A 172 4.25 -12.81 -4.68
CA ILE A 172 3.18 -13.43 -3.90
C ILE A 172 2.03 -13.74 -4.87
N ASP A 173 1.78 -15.04 -5.11
CA ASP A 173 0.83 -15.49 -6.15
C ASP A 173 -0.64 -15.36 -5.71
N LYS A 174 -0.92 -15.41 -4.40
CA LYS A 174 -2.28 -15.24 -3.88
C LYS A 174 -2.64 -13.78 -3.65
N PRO A 175 -3.92 -13.40 -3.75
CA PRO A 175 -4.35 -12.04 -3.42
C PRO A 175 -4.07 -11.73 -1.93
N ILE A 176 -3.40 -10.60 -1.67
CA ILE A 176 -3.07 -10.17 -0.31
C ILE A 176 -3.70 -8.83 0.08
N TYR A 177 -4.30 -8.11 -0.86
CA TYR A 177 -4.81 -6.76 -0.64
C TYR A 177 -6.16 -6.55 -1.33
N GLU A 178 -7.10 -5.90 -0.63
CA GLU A 178 -8.40 -5.50 -1.17
C GLU A 178 -8.48 -3.97 -1.17
N TYR A 179 -8.42 -3.38 -2.35
CA TYR A 179 -8.67 -1.95 -2.53
C TYR A 179 -10.18 -1.72 -2.54
N ARG A 180 -10.69 -1.04 -1.51
CA ARG A 180 -12.12 -0.80 -1.30
C ARG A 180 -12.49 0.63 -1.64
N TYR A 181 -12.99 0.86 -2.85
CA TYR A 181 -13.50 2.17 -3.23
C TYR A 181 -14.90 2.38 -2.65
N LEU A 182 -15.01 3.27 -1.66
CA LEU A 182 -16.25 3.55 -0.94
C LEU A 182 -16.75 4.94 -1.35
N THR A 183 -17.88 4.99 -2.10
CA THR A 183 -18.40 6.26 -2.65
C THR A 183 -18.84 7.25 -1.57
N TYR A 184 -19.27 6.77 -0.38
CA TYR A 184 -19.60 7.64 0.74
C TYR A 184 -18.36 8.31 1.37
N ASN A 185 -17.15 7.80 1.15
CA ASN A 185 -15.93 8.47 1.59
C ASN A 185 -15.70 9.79 0.87
N LYS A 186 -16.26 9.99 -0.33
CA LYS A 186 -16.26 11.29 -1.03
C LYS A 186 -17.06 12.37 -0.30
N LEU A 187 -17.99 11.99 0.58
CA LEU A 187 -18.74 12.94 1.42
C LEU A 187 -17.88 13.47 2.57
N TYR A 188 -16.74 12.86 2.82
CA TYR A 188 -15.84 13.16 3.93
C TYR A 188 -14.40 13.53 3.45
N SER A 189 -14.19 13.68 2.16
CA SER A 189 -12.90 14.10 1.56
C SER A 189 -12.78 15.63 1.48
#